data_8d16e08f82806f831e1dc6abf9ffcd71
#
_entry.id   8d16e08f82806f831e1dc6abf9ffcd71
#
_cell.length_a   1.000
_cell.length_b   1.000
_cell.length_c   1.000
_cell.angle_alpha   90.00
_cell.angle_beta   90.00
_cell.angle_gamma   90.00
#
_symmetry.space_group_name_H-M   'P 1'
#
loop_
_entity.id
_entity.type
_entity.pdbx_description
1 polymer ?
#
loop_
_entity_poly.entity_id
_entity_poly.type
_entity_poly.pdbx_seq_one_letter_code
_entity_poly.pdbx_strand_id
1 'polypeptide(L)'
;PEKLLKSLVENLRWGRIEIDLIEMHGPTLGAIDDRLMALELVKADLSRAVLFNLDGKVVIPADTFYRKRVLAMRGKFYAVEQGDIDLFMHAKSRFQKESKASDSEVLSLTELTMAQMANDKSIDTSDFLARANRLSDAGFHVLISGFFRHFRVSQYLSGNTREPVAIVT
;
A
#
# COMPACT_ATOMS: atom_id res chain seq x y z
N PRO A 1 3.98 7.27 17.94
CA PRO A 1 4.02 7.67 16.52
C PRO A 1 3.24 8.96 16.27
N GLU A 2 1.93 9.02 16.61
CA GLU A 2 1.04 10.15 16.31
C GLU A 2 1.55 11.51 16.80
N LYS A 3 2.03 11.61 18.06
CA LYS A 3 2.58 12.87 18.62
C LYS A 3 3.81 13.34 17.87
N LEU A 4 4.66 12.41 17.43
CA LEU A 4 5.87 12.73 16.66
C LEU A 4 5.48 13.30 15.30
N LEU A 5 4.57 12.65 14.58
CA LEU A 5 4.08 13.16 13.29
C LEU A 5 3.46 14.54 13.40
N LYS A 6 2.61 14.77 14.41
CA LYS A 6 2.01 16.08 14.66
C LYS A 6 3.06 17.16 14.88
N SER A 7 4.14 16.86 15.62
CA SER A 7 5.22 17.83 15.85
C SER A 7 6.04 18.15 14.58
N LEU A 8 6.21 17.17 13.67
CA LEU A 8 6.93 17.35 12.41
C LEU A 8 6.16 18.26 11.43
N VAL A 9 4.83 18.25 11.50
CA VAL A 9 3.96 18.96 10.54
C VAL A 9 3.22 20.15 11.15
N GLU A 10 3.51 20.52 12.40
CA GLU A 10 2.78 21.54 13.18
C GLU A 10 2.64 22.90 12.46
N ASN A 11 3.63 23.26 11.63
CA ASN A 11 3.64 24.50 10.88
C ASN A 11 3.30 24.34 9.38
N LEU A 12 2.89 23.14 8.95
CA LEU A 12 2.55 22.86 7.56
C LEU A 12 1.03 23.03 7.35
N ARG A 13 0.66 23.80 6.35
CA ARG A 13 -0.76 23.87 5.96
C ARG A 13 -1.16 22.55 5.32
N TRP A 14 -2.28 22.04 5.80
CA TRP A 14 -2.91 20.81 5.31
C TRP A 14 -3.01 20.79 3.76
N GLY A 15 -2.70 19.64 3.15
CA GLY A 15 -2.80 19.44 1.70
C GLY A 15 -1.68 20.08 0.85
N ARG A 16 -0.66 20.72 1.47
CA ARG A 16 0.48 21.32 0.74
C ARG A 16 1.66 20.38 0.56
N ILE A 17 1.76 19.37 1.41
CA ILE A 17 2.85 18.38 1.41
C ILE A 17 2.21 17.01 1.53
N GLU A 18 2.67 16.07 0.75
CA GLU A 18 2.44 14.64 0.89
C GLU A 18 3.77 14.01 1.36
N ILE A 19 3.72 13.19 2.41
CA ILE A 19 4.89 12.52 2.95
C ILE A 19 4.87 11.08 2.47
N ASP A 20 5.76 10.73 1.57
CA ASP A 20 5.79 9.41 0.93
C ASP A 20 6.47 8.35 1.81
N LEU A 21 7.44 8.76 2.63
CA LEU A 21 8.25 7.85 3.44
C LEU A 21 8.72 8.54 4.72
N ILE A 22 8.67 7.80 5.83
CA ILE A 22 9.40 8.11 7.08
C ILE A 22 10.13 6.85 7.50
N GLU A 23 11.44 6.96 7.67
CA GLU A 23 12.28 5.91 8.24
C GLU A 23 12.83 6.34 9.60
N MET A 24 12.79 5.42 10.57
CA MET A 24 13.23 5.69 11.93
C MET A 24 14.58 5.00 12.18
N HIS A 25 15.62 5.79 12.44
CA HIS A 25 16.96 5.29 12.68
C HIS A 25 17.50 5.70 14.06
N GLY A 26 18.45 4.92 14.55
CA GLY A 26 19.18 5.20 15.79
C GLY A 26 18.75 4.37 16.99
N PRO A 27 19.49 4.46 18.11
CA PRO A 27 19.34 3.53 19.23
C PRO A 27 17.99 3.63 19.96
N THR A 28 17.33 4.77 19.90
CA THR A 28 16.05 5.00 20.59
C THR A 28 14.85 4.81 19.64
N LEU A 29 15.00 5.15 18.36
CA LEU A 29 13.91 5.16 17.38
C LEU A 29 13.89 3.94 16.47
N GLY A 30 15.03 3.26 16.30
CA GLY A 30 15.16 2.06 15.43
C GLY A 30 14.37 0.84 15.91
N ALA A 31 13.78 0.89 17.11
CA ALA A 31 12.84 -0.14 17.58
C ALA A 31 11.40 0.09 17.10
N ILE A 32 11.09 1.23 16.46
CA ILE A 32 9.78 1.53 15.92
C ILE A 32 9.69 0.91 14.53
N ASP A 33 8.66 0.12 14.29
CA ASP A 33 8.36 -0.42 12.96
C ASP A 33 7.91 0.72 12.02
N ASP A 34 8.66 0.97 10.95
CA ASP A 34 8.40 2.05 9.99
C ASP A 34 7.02 1.93 9.34
N ARG A 35 6.47 0.72 9.24
CA ARG A 35 5.11 0.49 8.73
C ARG A 35 4.04 1.09 9.64
N LEU A 36 4.28 1.16 10.94
CA LEU A 36 3.37 1.84 11.88
C LEU A 36 3.42 3.36 11.69
N MET A 37 4.60 3.91 11.36
CA MET A 37 4.72 5.32 11.00
C MET A 37 4.00 5.60 9.68
N ALA A 38 4.16 4.74 8.68
CA ALA A 38 3.48 4.82 7.40
C ALA A 38 1.94 4.74 7.57
N LEU A 39 1.44 3.83 8.42
CA LEU A 39 0.02 3.76 8.76
C LEU A 39 -0.49 5.08 9.38
N GLU A 40 0.27 5.68 10.31
CA GLU A 40 -0.10 6.95 10.94
C GLU A 40 -0.10 8.11 9.94
N LEU A 41 0.77 8.10 8.91
CA LEU A 41 0.72 9.08 7.82
C LEU A 41 -0.63 9.05 7.09
N VAL A 42 -1.11 7.85 6.74
CA VAL A 42 -2.41 7.70 6.06
C VAL A 42 -3.57 8.08 6.98
N LYS A 43 -3.52 7.69 8.27
CA LYS A 43 -4.53 8.07 9.29
C LYS A 43 -4.61 9.58 9.49
N ALA A 44 -3.47 10.26 9.46
CA ALA A 44 -3.37 11.71 9.62
C ALA A 44 -3.65 12.47 8.32
N ASP A 45 -3.92 11.77 7.21
CA ASP A 45 -4.12 12.32 5.87
C ASP A 45 -2.90 13.14 5.38
N LEU A 46 -1.70 12.78 5.86
CA LEU A 46 -0.42 13.33 5.44
C LEU A 46 0.18 12.57 4.24
N SER A 47 -0.35 11.39 3.97
CA SER A 47 -0.16 10.62 2.74
C SER A 47 -1.50 10.03 2.31
N ARG A 48 -1.76 10.01 1.01
CA ARG A 48 -2.97 9.36 0.46
C ARG A 48 -2.87 7.85 0.49
N ALA A 49 -1.65 7.34 0.30
CA ALA A 49 -1.35 5.92 0.37
C ALA A 49 0.15 5.71 0.62
N VAL A 50 0.49 4.60 1.28
CA VAL A 50 1.87 4.14 1.51
C VAL A 50 2.04 2.73 0.96
N LEU A 51 3.25 2.41 0.51
CA LEU A 51 3.55 1.15 -0.17
C LEU A 51 4.60 0.35 0.59
N PHE A 52 4.34 -0.96 0.74
CA PHE A 52 5.33 -1.93 1.25
C PHE A 52 5.77 -2.85 0.12
N ASN A 53 7.06 -3.13 0.05
CA ASN A 53 7.62 -4.09 -0.89
C ASN A 53 7.44 -5.54 -0.41
N LEU A 54 7.97 -6.50 -1.18
CA LEU A 54 7.89 -7.93 -0.87
C LEU A 54 8.62 -8.32 0.43
N ASP A 55 9.61 -7.52 0.87
CA ASP A 55 10.30 -7.71 2.15
C ASP A 55 9.55 -7.03 3.32
N GLY A 56 8.38 -6.47 3.07
CA GLY A 56 7.58 -5.72 4.05
C GLY A 56 8.16 -4.36 4.43
N LYS A 57 9.10 -3.82 3.66
CA LYS A 57 9.69 -2.48 3.89
C LYS A 57 8.85 -1.41 3.23
N VAL A 58 8.75 -0.27 3.88
CA VAL A 58 8.13 0.93 3.30
C VAL A 58 8.99 1.43 2.14
N VAL A 59 8.36 1.72 1.01
CA VAL A 59 9.04 2.19 -0.21
C VAL A 59 8.28 3.34 -0.85
N ILE A 60 8.98 4.15 -1.63
CA ILE A 60 8.39 5.28 -2.36
C ILE A 60 7.56 4.75 -3.53
N PRO A 61 6.25 5.06 -3.58
CA PRO A 61 5.37 4.55 -4.63
C PRO A 61 5.81 4.95 -6.03
N ALA A 62 6.20 6.21 -6.25
CA ALA A 62 6.62 6.72 -7.55
C ALA A 62 7.83 5.95 -8.12
N ASP A 63 8.80 5.60 -7.29
CA ASP A 63 9.99 4.83 -7.71
C ASP A 63 9.63 3.39 -8.01
N THR A 64 8.79 2.79 -7.16
CA THR A 64 8.40 1.37 -7.28
C THR A 64 7.51 1.13 -8.51
N PHE A 65 6.60 2.06 -8.80
CA PHE A 65 5.70 1.96 -9.95
C PHE A 65 6.32 2.44 -11.26
N TYR A 66 7.52 3.05 -11.22
CA TYR A 66 8.15 3.57 -12.42
C TYR A 66 8.32 2.48 -13.49
N ARG A 67 7.72 2.70 -14.67
CA ARG A 67 7.72 1.77 -15.82
C ARG A 67 7.16 0.37 -15.48
N LYS A 68 6.34 0.24 -14.46
CA LYS A 68 5.67 -1.02 -14.13
C LYS A 68 4.20 -0.96 -14.53
N ARG A 69 3.73 -2.03 -15.12
CA ARG A 69 2.30 -2.33 -15.25
C ARG A 69 1.81 -2.78 -13.88
N VAL A 70 0.69 -2.26 -13.42
CA VAL A 70 0.22 -2.55 -12.06
C VAL A 70 -1.08 -3.31 -12.12
N LEU A 71 -1.08 -4.51 -11.53
CA LEU A 71 -2.30 -5.28 -11.27
C LEU A 71 -2.56 -5.25 -9.77
N ALA A 72 -3.67 -4.60 -9.38
CA ALA A 72 -4.05 -4.42 -7.99
C ALA A 72 -5.29 -5.26 -7.65
N MET A 73 -5.33 -5.83 -6.44
CA MET A 73 -6.50 -6.46 -5.86
C MET A 73 -6.83 -5.81 -4.53
N ARG A 74 -8.07 -5.36 -4.36
CA ARG A 74 -8.57 -4.76 -3.12
C ARG A 74 -9.29 -5.81 -2.30
N GLY A 75 -8.97 -5.90 -1.01
CA GLY A 75 -9.64 -6.83 -0.12
C GLY A 75 -9.42 -6.53 1.36
N LYS A 76 -10.11 -7.27 2.21
CA LYS A 76 -9.92 -7.19 3.68
C LYS A 76 -8.72 -8.02 4.14
N PHE A 77 -8.44 -9.12 3.47
CA PHE A 77 -7.31 -10.04 3.70
C PHE A 77 -7.11 -10.43 5.19
N TYR A 78 -8.20 -10.75 5.89
CA TYR A 78 -8.10 -11.36 7.22
C TYR A 78 -7.34 -12.70 7.17
N ALA A 79 -7.53 -13.43 6.09
CA ALA A 79 -6.70 -14.53 5.66
C ALA A 79 -6.40 -14.33 4.17
N VAL A 80 -5.29 -14.89 3.69
CA VAL A 80 -5.00 -15.03 2.25
C VAL A 80 -5.39 -16.44 1.90
N GLU A 81 -6.54 -16.60 1.25
CA GLU A 81 -7.06 -17.90 0.86
C GLU A 81 -6.51 -18.31 -0.51
N GLN A 82 -6.47 -19.63 -0.78
CA GLN A 82 -6.01 -20.11 -2.07
C GLN A 82 -6.86 -19.54 -3.22
N GLY A 83 -8.16 -19.34 -2.99
CA GLY A 83 -9.07 -18.74 -3.96
C GLY A 83 -8.70 -17.31 -4.35
N ASP A 84 -8.20 -16.49 -3.41
CA ASP A 84 -7.72 -15.15 -3.69
C ASP A 84 -6.49 -15.18 -4.60
N ILE A 85 -5.56 -16.10 -4.29
CA ILE A 85 -4.33 -16.29 -5.07
C ILE A 85 -4.68 -16.76 -6.48
N ASP A 86 -5.55 -17.76 -6.62
CA ASP A 86 -5.96 -18.31 -7.91
C ASP A 86 -6.67 -17.27 -8.77
N LEU A 87 -7.57 -16.48 -8.18
CA LEU A 87 -8.23 -15.36 -8.84
C LEU A 87 -7.22 -14.34 -9.34
N PHE A 88 -6.27 -13.93 -8.48
CA PHE A 88 -5.25 -12.98 -8.84
C PHE A 88 -4.33 -13.50 -9.97
N MET A 89 -3.87 -14.74 -9.87
CA MET A 89 -3.01 -15.36 -10.88
C MET A 89 -3.71 -15.50 -12.24
N HIS A 90 -5.01 -15.84 -12.24
CA HIS A 90 -5.81 -15.84 -13.45
C HIS A 90 -5.92 -14.44 -14.08
N ALA A 91 -6.23 -13.43 -13.26
CA ALA A 91 -6.29 -12.04 -13.70
C ALA A 91 -4.93 -11.55 -14.22
N LYS A 92 -3.82 -11.92 -13.55
CA LYS A 92 -2.45 -11.59 -13.96
C LYS A 92 -2.12 -12.16 -15.33
N SER A 93 -2.42 -13.44 -15.54
CA SER A 93 -2.19 -14.09 -16.85
C SER A 93 -2.97 -13.41 -17.98
N ARG A 94 -4.21 -13.01 -17.74
CA ARG A 94 -5.02 -12.25 -18.71
C ARG A 94 -4.43 -10.86 -18.96
N PHE A 95 -4.10 -10.13 -17.89
CA PHE A 95 -3.52 -8.79 -17.97
C PHE A 95 -2.20 -8.76 -18.73
N GLN A 96 -1.34 -9.77 -18.51
CA GLN A 96 -0.08 -9.94 -19.23
C GLN A 96 -0.31 -10.12 -20.74
N LYS A 97 -1.29 -10.95 -21.13
CA LYS A 97 -1.64 -11.15 -22.55
C LYS A 97 -2.17 -9.87 -23.20
N GLU A 98 -3.07 -9.19 -22.53
CA GLU A 98 -3.69 -7.95 -23.04
C GLU A 98 -2.68 -6.79 -23.14
N SER A 99 -1.78 -6.66 -22.15
CA SER A 99 -0.76 -5.60 -22.12
C SER A 99 0.55 -5.98 -22.80
N LYS A 100 0.68 -7.21 -23.33
CA LYS A 100 1.92 -7.76 -23.93
C LYS A 100 3.12 -7.64 -22.98
N ALA A 101 2.90 -7.92 -21.71
CA ALA A 101 3.89 -7.76 -20.64
C ALA A 101 4.53 -9.09 -20.27
N SER A 102 5.82 -9.08 -19.95
CA SER A 102 6.50 -10.17 -19.25
C SER A 102 6.13 -10.16 -17.76
N ASP A 103 6.41 -11.25 -17.05
CA ASP A 103 6.10 -11.38 -15.62
C ASP A 103 6.82 -10.31 -14.78
N SER A 104 8.08 -10.01 -15.09
CA SER A 104 8.90 -9.02 -14.39
C SER A 104 8.44 -7.56 -14.58
N GLU A 105 7.62 -7.30 -15.59
CA GLU A 105 7.08 -5.98 -15.87
C GLU A 105 5.76 -5.71 -15.14
N VAL A 106 5.10 -6.76 -14.63
CA VAL A 106 3.84 -6.64 -13.89
C VAL A 106 4.09 -6.65 -12.40
N LEU A 107 3.76 -5.54 -11.74
CA LEU A 107 3.78 -5.43 -10.30
C LEU A 107 2.47 -5.95 -9.72
N SER A 108 2.58 -7.00 -8.90
CA SER A 108 1.46 -7.60 -8.17
C SER A 108 1.22 -6.80 -6.89
N LEU A 109 0.04 -6.20 -6.77
CA LEU A 109 -0.31 -5.28 -5.68
C LEU A 109 -1.59 -5.73 -4.99
N THR A 110 -1.59 -5.72 -3.67
CA THR A 110 -2.81 -5.80 -2.86
C THR A 110 -3.05 -4.47 -2.17
N GLU A 111 -4.31 -4.09 -2.02
CA GLU A 111 -4.68 -2.85 -1.34
C GLU A 111 -5.53 -3.14 -0.12
N LEU A 112 -5.07 -2.64 1.03
CA LEU A 112 -5.79 -2.56 2.29
C LEU A 112 -6.25 -1.12 2.52
N THR A 113 -7.55 -0.89 2.64
CA THR A 113 -8.06 0.45 2.93
C THR A 113 -8.20 0.68 4.43
N MET A 114 -8.00 1.92 4.86
CA MET A 114 -8.25 2.33 6.25
C MET A 114 -9.64 1.92 6.74
N ALA A 115 -10.66 2.10 5.88
CA ALA A 115 -12.05 1.74 6.20
C ALA A 115 -12.26 0.24 6.42
N GLN A 116 -11.49 -0.62 5.74
CA GLN A 116 -11.57 -2.08 5.87
C GLN A 116 -10.79 -2.60 7.08
N MET A 117 -9.84 -1.82 7.60
CA MET A 117 -9.02 -2.18 8.75
C MET A 117 -9.60 -1.66 10.07
N ALA A 118 -10.43 -0.62 10.02
CA ALA A 118 -10.99 -0.02 11.24
C ALA A 118 -12.06 -0.93 11.86
N ASN A 119 -11.88 -1.24 13.13
CA ASN A 119 -12.92 -1.78 14.02
C ASN A 119 -13.31 -0.68 15.00
N ASP A 120 -14.61 -0.31 15.07
CA ASP A 120 -15.15 0.69 16.00
C ASP A 120 -14.28 1.96 16.16
N LYS A 121 -13.77 2.51 15.05
CA LYS A 121 -12.93 3.72 14.94
C LYS A 121 -11.45 3.56 15.31
N SER A 122 -10.96 2.38 15.62
CA SER A 122 -9.53 2.13 15.82
C SER A 122 -9.01 1.04 14.89
N ILE A 123 -7.73 1.11 14.54
CA ILE A 123 -7.04 0.05 13.80
C ILE A 123 -6.17 -0.68 14.80
N ASP A 124 -6.36 -2.00 14.89
CA ASP A 124 -5.45 -2.86 15.63
C ASP A 124 -4.14 -2.98 14.85
N THR A 125 -3.07 -2.45 15.45
CA THR A 125 -1.74 -2.44 14.82
C THR A 125 -1.14 -3.82 14.67
N SER A 126 -1.47 -4.77 15.56
CA SER A 126 -1.00 -6.15 15.47
C SER A 126 -1.68 -6.90 14.32
N ASP A 127 -2.99 -6.74 14.17
CA ASP A 127 -3.75 -7.28 13.04
C ASP A 127 -3.30 -6.67 11.71
N PHE A 128 -3.07 -5.36 11.68
CA PHE A 128 -2.52 -4.66 10.52
C PHE A 128 -1.18 -5.25 10.05
N LEU A 129 -0.20 -5.37 10.97
CA LEU A 129 1.11 -5.93 10.66
C LEU A 129 1.02 -7.40 10.23
N ALA A 130 0.16 -8.18 10.88
CA ALA A 130 -0.06 -9.58 10.53
C ALA A 130 -0.65 -9.74 9.10
N ARG A 131 -1.59 -8.87 8.70
CA ARG A 131 -2.13 -8.87 7.31
C ARG A 131 -1.07 -8.45 6.32
N ALA A 132 -0.32 -7.37 6.59
CA ALA A 132 0.75 -6.91 5.72
C ALA A 132 1.81 -8.00 5.50
N ASN A 133 2.24 -8.68 6.57
CA ASN A 133 3.21 -9.79 6.47
C ASN A 133 2.67 -10.93 5.59
N ARG A 134 1.44 -11.40 5.86
CA ARG A 134 0.83 -12.49 5.06
C ARG A 134 0.75 -12.17 3.56
N LEU A 135 0.46 -10.93 3.22
CA LEU A 135 0.39 -10.48 1.84
C LEU A 135 1.78 -10.40 1.20
N SER A 136 2.77 -9.87 1.91
CA SER A 136 4.17 -9.86 1.44
C SER A 136 4.71 -11.28 1.27
N ASP A 137 4.45 -12.18 2.23
CA ASP A 137 4.84 -13.59 2.17
C ASP A 137 4.17 -14.33 0.99
N ALA A 138 2.96 -13.91 0.61
CA ALA A 138 2.25 -14.42 -0.57
C ALA A 138 2.75 -13.79 -1.90
N GLY A 139 3.76 -12.93 -1.87
CA GLY A 139 4.39 -12.35 -3.06
C GLY A 139 3.73 -11.07 -3.58
N PHE A 140 3.01 -10.35 -2.74
CA PHE A 140 2.38 -9.08 -3.10
C PHE A 140 3.10 -7.88 -2.49
N HIS A 141 3.20 -6.81 -3.26
CA HIS A 141 3.36 -5.47 -2.68
C HIS A 141 2.06 -5.08 -1.97
N VAL A 142 2.16 -4.33 -0.89
CA VAL A 142 0.98 -3.97 -0.07
C VAL A 142 0.81 -2.46 -0.06
N LEU A 143 -0.30 -1.99 -0.62
CA LEU A 143 -0.70 -0.58 -0.60
C LEU A 143 -1.68 -0.35 0.56
N ILE A 144 -1.36 0.55 1.46
CA ILE A 144 -2.26 1.02 2.50
C ILE A 144 -2.82 2.36 2.06
N SER A 145 -4.14 2.50 2.01
CA SER A 145 -4.74 3.70 1.45
C SER A 145 -5.92 4.24 2.25
N GLY A 146 -6.15 5.56 2.12
CA GLY A 146 -7.38 6.24 2.55
C GLY A 146 -8.48 6.22 1.48
N PHE A 147 -8.32 5.51 0.37
CA PHE A 147 -9.26 5.58 -0.74
C PHE A 147 -10.56 4.82 -0.47
N PHE A 148 -11.67 5.52 -0.45
CA PHE A 148 -12.98 4.91 -0.25
C PHE A 148 -13.48 4.16 -1.51
N ARG A 149 -13.19 4.67 -2.71
CA ARG A 149 -13.72 4.14 -3.98
C ARG A 149 -12.62 3.63 -4.90
N HIS A 150 -12.91 2.54 -5.65
CA HIS A 150 -11.98 1.91 -6.60
C HIS A 150 -11.39 2.88 -7.63
N PHE A 151 -12.20 3.81 -8.16
CA PHE A 151 -11.70 4.75 -9.16
C PHE A 151 -10.59 5.68 -8.59
N ARG A 152 -10.59 5.96 -7.28
CA ARG A 152 -9.53 6.75 -6.64
C ARG A 152 -8.21 5.99 -6.61
N VAL A 153 -8.25 4.67 -6.38
CA VAL A 153 -7.06 3.81 -6.49
C VAL A 153 -6.53 3.81 -7.90
N SER A 154 -7.42 3.58 -8.88
CA SER A 154 -7.03 3.61 -10.30
C SER A 154 -6.38 4.95 -10.68
N GLN A 155 -6.97 6.07 -10.25
CA GLN A 155 -6.42 7.41 -10.47
C GLN A 155 -5.05 7.59 -9.81
N TYR A 156 -4.89 7.12 -8.58
CA TYR A 156 -3.62 7.18 -7.85
C TYR A 156 -2.54 6.36 -8.54
N LEU A 157 -2.83 5.10 -8.87
CA LEU A 157 -1.89 4.21 -9.54
C LEU A 157 -1.48 4.77 -10.91
N SER A 158 -2.45 5.23 -11.73
CA SER A 158 -2.18 5.85 -13.03
C SER A 158 -1.42 7.18 -12.94
N GLY A 159 -1.43 7.83 -11.78
CA GLY A 159 -0.60 9.01 -11.50
C GLY A 159 0.86 8.68 -11.23
N ASN A 160 1.15 7.44 -10.79
CA ASN A 160 2.50 6.98 -10.44
C ASN A 160 3.17 6.12 -11.53
N THR A 161 2.42 5.66 -12.53
CA THR A 161 2.98 4.97 -13.71
C THR A 161 2.29 5.44 -14.97
N ARG A 162 3.01 5.39 -16.11
CA ARG A 162 2.43 5.62 -17.45
C ARG A 162 2.01 4.31 -18.12
N GLU A 163 2.33 3.19 -17.50
CA GLU A 163 2.00 1.87 -18.00
C GLU A 163 0.55 1.48 -17.63
N PRO A 164 -0.03 0.47 -18.28
CA PRO A 164 -1.36 -0.03 -17.95
C PRO A 164 -1.54 -0.39 -16.48
N VAL A 165 -2.72 -0.04 -15.96
CA VAL A 165 -3.17 -0.39 -14.60
C VAL A 165 -4.48 -1.16 -14.69
N ALA A 166 -4.61 -2.25 -13.95
CA ALA A 166 -5.86 -2.99 -13.80
C ALA A 166 -6.15 -3.28 -12.33
N ILE A 167 -7.44 -3.40 -12.02
CA ILE A 167 -7.91 -3.74 -10.67
C ILE A 167 -8.77 -4.99 -10.76
N VAL A 168 -8.46 -5.98 -9.95
CA VAL A 168 -9.26 -7.19 -9.75
C VAL A 168 -10.37 -6.85 -8.76
N THR A 169 -11.61 -7.12 -9.15
CA THR A 169 -12.83 -6.86 -8.35
C THR A 169 -13.73 -8.08 -8.33
#